data_1ce821b001ed38312ebc3cbe68511662
#
_entry.id   1ce821b001ed38312ebc3cbe68511662
#
_cell.length_a   1.000
_cell.length_b   1.000
_cell.length_c   1.000
_cell.angle_alpha   90.00
_cell.angle_beta   90.00
_cell.angle_gamma   90.00
#
_symmetry.space_group_name_H-M   'P 1'
#
loop_
_entity.id
_entity.type
_entity.pdbx_description
1 polymer ?
#
loop_
_entity_poly.entity_id
_entity_poly.type
_entity_poly.pdbx_seq_one_letter_code
_entity_poly.pdbx_strand_id
1 'polypeptide(L)'
;VTSYEPIPVMTIKGEPVLGPTGRPKHDFPEPPPLDGHGPARIISMVNQKGGVGKTTSTINLGAALAGYGRRVLMVDFDPQGALSAGLGTSPHELDVTVYNVLMERKTTARDAILPTNVENMDLLPANIDLSAAEVQLVNEVAREQVLERALRQVRDDYDVVLIDCQPSLGLLTVNALTASHGVIIPLTAEFFALRAVALLVETIEKVQDRLNPELEIDGVLATMFDQRTLHSKEVVGSLVSGFGDKVFETVIKRSIKFADATVAAAPITAFARNHEGAKAYQQLARELICRGGAP
;
A
#
# COMPACT_ATOMS: atom_id res chain seq x y z
N VAL A 1 -7.33 23.93 2.17
CA VAL A 1 -6.54 22.81 2.67
C VAL A 1 -5.83 23.31 3.91
N THR A 2 -6.34 22.95 5.10
CA THR A 2 -5.63 23.22 6.36
C THR A 2 -4.35 22.41 6.33
N SER A 3 -3.19 23.06 6.36
CA SER A 3 -1.89 22.39 6.45
C SER A 3 -1.87 21.60 7.76
N TYR A 4 -1.87 20.31 7.62
CA TYR A 4 -1.86 19.35 8.70
C TYR A 4 -0.39 19.10 9.04
N GLU A 5 0.17 19.91 9.94
CA GLU A 5 1.61 19.89 10.19
C GLU A 5 1.97 18.86 11.28
N PRO A 6 3.01 18.05 11.05
CA PRO A 6 3.52 17.12 12.04
C PRO A 6 4.14 17.89 13.22
N ILE A 7 3.90 17.42 14.45
CA ILE A 7 4.37 18.06 15.68
C ILE A 7 5.67 17.39 16.12
N PRO A 8 6.80 18.11 16.23
CA PRO A 8 8.06 17.53 16.69
C PRO A 8 7.95 17.06 18.15
N VAL A 9 8.38 15.82 18.40
CA VAL A 9 8.45 15.26 19.75
C VAL A 9 9.74 15.70 20.42
N MET A 10 9.62 16.43 21.54
CA MET A 10 10.76 17.00 22.25
C MET A 10 11.00 16.26 23.57
N THR A 11 12.26 16.18 23.98
CA THR A 11 12.65 15.77 25.35
C THR A 11 12.31 16.87 26.36
N ILE A 12 12.36 16.55 27.65
CA ILE A 12 12.18 17.54 28.74
C ILE A 12 13.24 18.67 28.64
N LYS A 13 14.39 18.41 28.01
CA LYS A 13 15.46 19.39 27.81
C LYS A 13 15.29 20.23 26.54
N GLY A 14 14.22 20.04 25.76
CA GLY A 14 13.97 20.76 24.53
C GLY A 14 14.76 20.24 23.31
N GLU A 15 15.37 19.07 23.40
CA GLU A 15 16.03 18.41 22.27
C GLU A 15 15.05 17.52 21.52
N PRO A 16 15.14 17.39 20.18
CA PRO A 16 14.26 16.48 19.43
C PRO A 16 14.50 15.01 19.80
N VAL A 17 13.44 14.27 20.02
CA VAL A 17 13.50 12.82 20.20
C VAL A 17 13.77 12.20 18.84
N LEU A 18 14.79 11.32 18.74
CA LEU A 18 15.06 10.60 17.51
C LEU A 18 14.17 9.36 17.38
N GLY A 19 13.57 9.20 16.20
CA GLY A 19 12.78 8.04 15.84
C GLY A 19 13.63 6.83 15.41
N PRO A 20 12.98 5.71 15.03
CA PRO A 20 13.66 4.51 14.55
C PRO A 20 14.53 4.73 13.30
N THR A 21 14.24 5.76 12.54
CA THR A 21 14.98 6.18 11.34
C THR A 21 16.23 7.00 11.64
N GLY A 22 16.51 7.32 12.92
CA GLY A 22 17.57 8.23 13.31
C GLY A 22 17.28 9.71 13.05
N ARG A 23 16.12 10.05 12.49
CA ARG A 23 15.65 11.43 12.28
C ARG A 23 14.78 11.89 13.46
N PRO A 24 14.57 13.22 13.63
CA PRO A 24 13.59 13.72 14.57
C PRO A 24 12.24 13.02 14.40
N LYS A 25 11.67 12.61 15.52
CA LYS A 25 10.36 11.96 15.54
C LYS A 25 9.28 13.03 15.56
N HIS A 26 8.23 12.83 14.75
CA HIS A 26 7.04 13.65 14.80
C HIS A 26 5.84 12.86 15.32
N ASP A 27 4.93 13.55 15.96
CA ASP A 27 3.57 13.09 16.21
C ASP A 27 2.68 13.63 15.11
N PHE A 28 2.05 12.71 14.37
CA PHE A 28 1.11 13.06 13.30
C PHE A 28 -0.28 13.09 13.95
N PRO A 29 -0.95 14.24 13.96
CA PRO A 29 -2.25 14.38 14.60
C PRO A 29 -3.32 13.50 13.94
N GLU A 30 -4.49 13.35 14.56
CA GLU A 30 -5.62 12.67 13.93
C GLU A 30 -6.17 13.51 12.78
N PRO A 31 -6.35 12.90 11.58
CA PRO A 31 -6.84 13.64 10.44
C PRO A 31 -8.29 14.06 10.65
N PRO A 32 -8.67 15.28 10.20
CA PRO A 32 -10.06 15.71 10.24
C PRO A 32 -10.92 14.83 9.33
N PRO A 33 -12.23 14.77 9.58
CA PRO A 33 -13.18 14.23 8.61
C PRO A 33 -13.04 14.96 7.26
N LEU A 34 -13.31 14.24 6.17
CA LEU A 34 -13.35 14.86 4.85
C LEU A 34 -14.63 15.69 4.69
N ASP A 35 -14.53 16.86 4.06
CA ASP A 35 -15.68 17.69 3.68
C ASP A 35 -16.50 17.09 2.52
N GLY A 36 -15.90 16.16 1.77
CA GLY A 36 -16.48 15.44 0.64
C GLY A 36 -15.66 14.23 0.27
N HIS A 37 -16.19 13.36 -0.58
CA HIS A 37 -15.55 12.14 -1.03
C HIS A 37 -15.22 12.15 -2.51
N GLY A 38 -14.12 11.44 -2.91
CA GLY A 38 -13.64 11.31 -4.27
C GLY A 38 -13.13 12.62 -4.90
N PRO A 39 -12.45 12.52 -6.05
CA PRO A 39 -11.98 11.29 -6.68
C PRO A 39 -10.82 10.66 -5.91
N ALA A 40 -10.72 9.34 -5.97
CA ALA A 40 -9.73 8.59 -5.21
C ALA A 40 -8.30 8.90 -5.64
N ARG A 41 -7.40 9.02 -4.66
CA ARG A 41 -5.96 8.86 -4.88
C ARG A 41 -5.63 7.36 -4.94
N ILE A 42 -4.99 6.93 -6.01
CA ILE A 42 -4.62 5.53 -6.25
C ILE A 42 -3.17 5.33 -5.85
N ILE A 43 -2.89 4.34 -5.00
CA ILE A 43 -1.57 4.06 -4.45
C ILE A 43 -1.26 2.58 -4.62
N SER A 44 -0.12 2.26 -5.24
CA SER A 44 0.37 0.89 -5.39
C SER A 44 1.36 0.52 -4.30
N MET A 45 1.21 -0.67 -3.74
CA MET A 45 2.16 -1.29 -2.81
C MET A 45 3.07 -2.23 -3.60
N VAL A 46 4.29 -1.80 -3.92
CA VAL A 46 5.16 -2.50 -4.88
C VAL A 46 6.49 -2.90 -4.28
N ASN A 47 6.88 -4.13 -4.47
CA ASN A 47 8.24 -4.64 -4.32
C ASN A 47 8.36 -5.98 -5.04
N GLN A 48 9.45 -6.18 -5.80
CA GLN A 48 9.73 -7.44 -6.50
C GLN A 48 10.08 -8.60 -5.55
N LYS A 49 10.49 -8.31 -4.31
CA LYS A 49 10.79 -9.34 -3.30
C LYS A 49 9.49 -9.81 -2.64
N GLY A 50 9.29 -11.13 -2.57
CA GLY A 50 8.22 -11.75 -1.78
C GLY A 50 8.49 -11.63 -0.27
N GLY A 51 7.43 -11.66 0.53
CA GLY A 51 7.55 -11.69 2.00
C GLY A 51 8.02 -10.40 2.66
N VAL A 52 8.02 -9.26 1.96
CA VAL A 52 8.40 -7.95 2.54
C VAL A 52 7.25 -7.24 3.25
N GLY A 53 6.09 -7.87 3.33
CA GLY A 53 4.91 -7.31 4.01
C GLY A 53 4.06 -6.40 3.14
N LYS A 54 4.06 -6.52 1.80
CA LYS A 54 3.17 -5.78 0.89
C LYS A 54 1.71 -5.95 1.30
N THR A 55 1.17 -7.14 1.16
CA THR A 55 -0.22 -7.47 1.48
C THR A 55 -0.60 -7.10 2.92
N THR A 56 0.26 -7.42 3.88
CA THR A 56 0.04 -7.03 5.29
C THR A 56 -0.05 -5.51 5.43
N SER A 57 0.81 -4.76 4.75
CA SER A 57 0.78 -3.29 4.80
C SER A 57 -0.43 -2.73 4.06
N THR A 58 -0.81 -3.30 2.91
CA THR A 58 -1.99 -2.89 2.16
C THR A 58 -3.25 -3.04 3.02
N ILE A 59 -3.49 -4.23 3.61
CA ILE A 59 -4.66 -4.48 4.48
C ILE A 59 -4.71 -3.50 5.64
N ASN A 60 -3.61 -3.35 6.36
CA ASN A 60 -3.62 -2.61 7.61
C ASN A 60 -3.59 -1.09 7.42
N LEU A 61 -2.94 -0.60 6.35
CA LEU A 61 -3.00 0.81 5.96
C LEU A 61 -4.42 1.17 5.48
N GLY A 62 -5.03 0.32 4.63
CA GLY A 62 -6.41 0.51 4.18
C GLY A 62 -7.39 0.58 5.33
N ALA A 63 -7.30 -0.37 6.26
CA ALA A 63 -8.15 -0.38 7.46
C ALA A 63 -7.90 0.82 8.38
N ALA A 64 -6.67 1.32 8.47
CA ALA A 64 -6.37 2.54 9.24
C ALA A 64 -6.95 3.79 8.59
N LEU A 65 -6.85 3.94 7.25
CA LEU A 65 -7.45 5.04 6.49
C LEU A 65 -8.99 5.00 6.59
N ALA A 66 -9.59 3.81 6.44
CA ALA A 66 -11.03 3.60 6.61
C ALA A 66 -11.51 3.99 8.02
N GLY A 67 -10.70 3.66 9.04
CA GLY A 67 -10.96 4.06 10.43
C GLY A 67 -10.92 5.58 10.65
N TYR A 68 -10.28 6.33 9.77
CA TYR A 68 -10.32 7.80 9.73
C TYR A 68 -11.41 8.35 8.79
N GLY A 69 -12.39 7.54 8.39
CA GLY A 69 -13.54 7.96 7.59
C GLY A 69 -13.28 8.08 6.09
N ARG A 70 -12.14 7.58 5.58
CA ARG A 70 -11.87 7.52 4.14
C ARG A 70 -12.58 6.31 3.54
N ARG A 71 -13.22 6.48 2.39
CA ARG A 71 -13.76 5.37 1.60
C ARG A 71 -12.61 4.72 0.84
N VAL A 72 -12.29 3.46 1.16
CA VAL A 72 -11.11 2.77 0.64
C VAL A 72 -11.52 1.60 -0.25
N LEU A 73 -10.99 1.55 -1.47
CA LEU A 73 -11.04 0.36 -2.31
C LEU A 73 -9.72 -0.38 -2.23
N MET A 74 -9.76 -1.62 -1.80
CA MET A 74 -8.64 -2.55 -1.82
C MET A 74 -8.65 -3.29 -3.15
N VAL A 75 -7.55 -3.28 -3.90
CA VAL A 75 -7.42 -4.02 -5.15
C VAL A 75 -6.37 -5.10 -4.97
N ASP A 76 -6.81 -6.36 -4.98
CA ASP A 76 -5.89 -7.49 -5.02
C ASP A 76 -5.36 -7.64 -6.45
N PHE A 77 -4.06 -7.45 -6.62
CA PHE A 77 -3.42 -7.51 -7.92
C PHE A 77 -2.25 -8.51 -7.92
N ASP A 78 -2.41 -9.53 -7.08
CA ASP A 78 -1.55 -10.70 -7.01
C ASP A 78 -2.39 -11.96 -7.32
N PRO A 79 -2.01 -12.80 -8.32
CA PRO A 79 -2.71 -14.05 -8.63
C PRO A 79 -2.85 -15.02 -7.44
N GLN A 80 -2.03 -14.84 -6.40
CA GLN A 80 -2.14 -15.65 -5.18
C GLN A 80 -3.38 -15.32 -4.34
N GLY A 81 -4.04 -14.18 -4.58
CA GLY A 81 -5.26 -13.80 -3.86
C GLY A 81 -5.06 -13.57 -2.36
N ALA A 82 -3.84 -13.20 -1.95
CA ALA A 82 -3.49 -13.10 -0.55
C ALA A 82 -4.19 -11.94 0.18
N LEU A 83 -4.43 -10.84 -0.50
CA LEU A 83 -5.22 -9.72 0.01
C LEU A 83 -6.67 -10.15 0.21
N SER A 84 -7.26 -10.80 -0.78
CA SER A 84 -8.64 -11.31 -0.76
C SER A 84 -8.84 -12.27 0.40
N ALA A 85 -7.97 -13.28 0.53
CA ALA A 85 -8.00 -14.23 1.62
C ALA A 85 -7.82 -13.56 3.00
N GLY A 86 -6.91 -12.59 3.10
CA GLY A 86 -6.64 -11.84 4.32
C GLY A 86 -7.80 -10.95 4.79
N LEU A 87 -8.77 -10.67 3.90
CA LEU A 87 -10.01 -9.94 4.19
C LEU A 87 -11.24 -10.86 4.28
N GLY A 88 -11.03 -12.19 4.29
CA GLY A 88 -12.08 -13.20 4.52
C GLY A 88 -12.85 -13.61 3.25
N THR A 89 -12.36 -13.22 2.08
CA THR A 89 -12.92 -13.65 0.80
C THR A 89 -12.19 -14.89 0.31
N SER A 90 -12.92 -15.96 -0.06
CA SER A 90 -12.33 -17.16 -0.64
C SER A 90 -12.07 -16.96 -2.13
N PRO A 91 -10.82 -16.82 -2.61
CA PRO A 91 -10.52 -16.53 -4.01
C PRO A 91 -11.02 -17.64 -4.97
N HIS A 92 -11.10 -18.87 -4.49
CA HIS A 92 -11.50 -20.04 -5.31
C HIS A 92 -13.01 -20.17 -5.52
N GLU A 93 -13.81 -19.40 -4.77
CA GLU A 93 -15.29 -19.46 -4.83
C GLU A 93 -15.87 -18.27 -5.60
N LEU A 94 -15.03 -17.43 -6.20
CA LEU A 94 -15.45 -16.23 -6.90
C LEU A 94 -15.60 -16.47 -8.40
N ASP A 95 -16.78 -16.14 -8.92
CA ASP A 95 -17.07 -16.16 -10.36
C ASP A 95 -16.51 -14.94 -11.09
N VAL A 96 -16.44 -13.79 -10.42
CA VAL A 96 -16.01 -12.52 -11.00
C VAL A 96 -14.91 -11.89 -10.13
N THR A 97 -13.78 -11.61 -10.75
CA THR A 97 -12.59 -11.06 -10.10
C THR A 97 -11.97 -9.93 -10.95
N VAL A 98 -10.90 -9.34 -10.50
CA VAL A 98 -10.13 -8.36 -11.29
C VAL A 98 -9.70 -8.93 -12.64
N TYR A 99 -9.45 -10.25 -12.76
CA TYR A 99 -9.15 -10.88 -14.04
C TYR A 99 -10.27 -10.66 -15.08
N ASN A 100 -11.53 -10.91 -14.70
CA ASN A 100 -12.69 -10.71 -15.59
C ASN A 100 -12.84 -9.24 -15.99
N VAL A 101 -12.63 -8.33 -15.02
CA VAL A 101 -12.65 -6.87 -15.27
C VAL A 101 -11.61 -6.43 -16.31
N LEU A 102 -10.42 -7.05 -16.30
CA LEU A 102 -9.35 -6.73 -17.26
C LEU A 102 -9.61 -7.35 -18.65
N MET A 103 -10.17 -8.55 -18.70
CA MET A 103 -10.23 -9.38 -19.92
C MET A 103 -11.59 -9.38 -20.63
N GLU A 104 -12.68 -9.11 -19.92
CA GLU A 104 -14.02 -9.19 -20.45
C GLU A 104 -14.62 -7.80 -20.71
N ARG A 105 -14.99 -7.50 -21.94
CA ARG A 105 -15.49 -6.17 -22.35
C ARG A 105 -16.76 -5.71 -21.62
N LYS A 106 -17.56 -6.64 -21.09
CA LYS A 106 -18.84 -6.34 -20.45
C LYS A 106 -18.76 -6.31 -18.93
N THR A 107 -17.70 -6.83 -18.36
CA THR A 107 -17.49 -6.90 -16.91
C THR A 107 -16.82 -5.61 -16.46
N THR A 108 -17.46 -4.92 -15.53
CA THR A 108 -16.97 -3.65 -14.96
C THR A 108 -16.36 -3.88 -13.58
N ALA A 109 -15.59 -2.91 -13.09
CA ALA A 109 -15.06 -3.00 -11.73
C ALA A 109 -16.20 -3.09 -10.68
N ARG A 110 -17.34 -2.43 -10.91
CA ARG A 110 -18.51 -2.49 -10.01
C ARG A 110 -19.11 -3.89 -9.89
N ASP A 111 -19.01 -4.71 -10.94
CA ASP A 111 -19.55 -6.07 -10.93
C ASP A 111 -18.71 -7.03 -10.07
N ALA A 112 -17.43 -6.69 -9.84
CA ALA A 112 -16.48 -7.52 -9.11
C ALA A 112 -16.19 -7.00 -7.68
N ILE A 113 -16.53 -5.74 -7.36
CA ILE A 113 -16.28 -5.17 -6.04
C ILE A 113 -17.21 -5.81 -5.00
N LEU A 114 -16.63 -6.23 -3.89
CA LEU A 114 -17.30 -6.83 -2.75
C LEU A 114 -17.11 -5.97 -1.49
N PRO A 115 -18.13 -5.86 -0.63
CA PRO A 115 -17.95 -5.24 0.68
C PRO A 115 -17.05 -6.11 1.57
N THR A 116 -16.30 -5.47 2.45
CA THR A 116 -15.52 -6.18 3.49
C THR A 116 -16.17 -6.07 4.86
N ASN A 117 -15.63 -6.78 5.84
CA ASN A 117 -16.04 -6.66 7.24
C ASN A 117 -15.50 -5.39 7.94
N VAL A 118 -14.80 -4.53 7.21
CA VAL A 118 -14.29 -3.24 7.70
C VAL A 118 -15.16 -2.13 7.13
N GLU A 119 -15.71 -1.32 8.00
CA GLU A 119 -16.52 -0.16 7.60
C GLU A 119 -15.71 0.77 6.69
N ASN A 120 -16.33 1.33 5.64
CA ASN A 120 -15.71 2.18 4.63
C ASN A 120 -14.60 1.51 3.80
N MET A 121 -14.57 0.18 3.72
CA MET A 121 -13.54 -0.52 2.95
C MET A 121 -14.15 -1.65 2.11
N ASP A 122 -14.00 -1.55 0.79
CA ASP A 122 -14.41 -2.54 -0.19
C ASP A 122 -13.21 -3.25 -0.83
N LEU A 123 -13.45 -4.36 -1.50
CA LEU A 123 -12.43 -5.21 -2.12
C LEU A 123 -12.76 -5.50 -3.59
N LEU A 124 -11.83 -5.23 -4.50
CA LEU A 124 -11.78 -5.82 -5.83
C LEU A 124 -10.86 -7.04 -5.76
N PRO A 125 -11.41 -8.26 -5.74
CA PRO A 125 -10.64 -9.46 -5.43
C PRO A 125 -9.87 -10.01 -6.64
N ALA A 126 -8.85 -10.82 -6.37
CA ALA A 126 -8.14 -11.64 -7.35
C ALA A 126 -8.26 -13.13 -7.06
N ASN A 127 -8.00 -13.91 -8.09
CA ASN A 127 -7.76 -15.35 -8.02
C ASN A 127 -6.63 -15.75 -8.95
N ILE A 128 -6.34 -17.05 -9.04
CA ILE A 128 -5.24 -17.60 -9.84
C ILE A 128 -5.37 -17.28 -11.34
N ASP A 129 -6.58 -17.01 -11.84
CA ASP A 129 -6.81 -16.69 -13.25
C ASP A 129 -6.12 -15.39 -13.66
N LEU A 130 -5.84 -14.47 -12.71
CA LEU A 130 -5.09 -13.25 -12.97
C LEU A 130 -3.70 -13.56 -13.56
N SER A 131 -3.11 -14.72 -13.29
CA SER A 131 -1.84 -15.13 -13.91
C SER A 131 -1.94 -15.27 -15.44
N ALA A 132 -3.12 -15.65 -15.95
CA ALA A 132 -3.36 -15.74 -17.38
C ALA A 132 -3.44 -14.36 -18.05
N ALA A 133 -3.89 -13.33 -17.34
CA ALA A 133 -3.95 -11.97 -17.86
C ALA A 133 -2.56 -11.45 -18.28
N GLU A 134 -1.50 -11.80 -17.55
CA GLU A 134 -0.12 -11.38 -17.86
C GLU A 134 0.33 -11.87 -19.25
N VAL A 135 -0.13 -13.05 -19.68
CA VAL A 135 0.16 -13.62 -21.00
C VAL A 135 -0.79 -13.08 -22.06
N GLN A 136 -2.07 -13.00 -21.77
CA GLN A 136 -3.11 -12.60 -22.72
C GLN A 136 -3.01 -11.12 -23.09
N LEU A 137 -2.70 -10.26 -22.15
CA LEU A 137 -2.52 -8.81 -22.37
C LEU A 137 -1.34 -8.48 -23.28
N VAL A 138 -0.36 -9.37 -23.46
CA VAL A 138 0.82 -9.08 -24.29
C VAL A 138 0.44 -8.65 -25.71
N ASN A 139 -0.66 -9.16 -26.25
CA ASN A 139 -1.13 -8.87 -27.60
C ASN A 139 -2.22 -7.77 -27.64
N GLU A 140 -2.62 -7.23 -26.49
CA GLU A 140 -3.67 -6.22 -26.43
C GLU A 140 -3.10 -4.80 -26.68
N VAL A 141 -3.90 -3.97 -27.34
CA VAL A 141 -3.57 -2.56 -27.55
C VAL A 141 -3.74 -1.79 -26.24
N ALA A 142 -2.76 -0.94 -25.92
CA ALA A 142 -2.71 -0.18 -24.66
C ALA A 142 -2.81 -1.09 -23.41
N ARG A 143 -2.13 -2.23 -23.48
CA ARG A 143 -2.10 -3.27 -22.45
C ARG A 143 -1.61 -2.80 -21.08
N GLU A 144 -0.83 -1.74 -21.04
CA GLU A 144 -0.30 -1.14 -19.81
C GLU A 144 -1.34 -0.26 -19.08
N GLN A 145 -2.47 0.07 -19.74
CA GLN A 145 -3.50 0.99 -19.22
C GLN A 145 -4.83 0.29 -18.90
N VAL A 146 -4.85 -1.04 -18.89
CA VAL A 146 -6.12 -1.80 -18.74
C VAL A 146 -6.69 -1.60 -17.33
N LEU A 147 -5.83 -1.66 -16.31
CA LEU A 147 -6.24 -1.43 -14.93
C LEU A 147 -6.68 0.03 -14.70
N GLU A 148 -5.97 1.00 -15.23
CA GLU A 148 -6.34 2.42 -15.13
C GLU A 148 -7.75 2.66 -15.69
N ARG A 149 -8.05 2.11 -16.87
CA ARG A 149 -9.39 2.22 -17.47
C ARG A 149 -10.48 1.56 -16.64
N ALA A 150 -10.17 0.44 -15.99
CA ALA A 150 -11.10 -0.25 -15.09
C ALA A 150 -11.40 0.58 -13.84
N LEU A 151 -10.36 1.12 -13.19
CA LEU A 151 -10.50 1.89 -11.96
C LEU A 151 -11.14 3.27 -12.18
N ARG A 152 -11.00 3.87 -13.37
CA ARG A 152 -11.63 5.15 -13.72
C ARG A 152 -13.15 5.13 -13.53
N GLN A 153 -13.80 3.97 -13.68
CA GLN A 153 -15.24 3.81 -13.56
C GLN A 153 -15.75 3.91 -12.12
N VAL A 154 -14.89 3.71 -11.13
CA VAL A 154 -15.25 3.64 -9.71
C VAL A 154 -14.49 4.67 -8.85
N ARG A 155 -13.55 5.38 -9.43
CA ARG A 155 -12.66 6.31 -8.76
C ARG A 155 -13.38 7.41 -7.98
N ASP A 156 -14.54 7.84 -8.45
CA ASP A 156 -15.33 8.91 -7.81
C ASP A 156 -16.14 8.41 -6.60
N ASP A 157 -16.21 7.09 -6.38
CA ASP A 157 -16.93 6.49 -5.25
C ASP A 157 -16.05 6.36 -3.99
N TYR A 158 -14.73 6.47 -4.16
CA TYR A 158 -13.72 6.27 -3.12
C TYR A 158 -12.84 7.50 -2.93
N ASP A 159 -12.13 7.55 -1.80
CA ASP A 159 -11.13 8.57 -1.48
C ASP A 159 -9.71 8.04 -1.71
N VAL A 160 -9.53 6.73 -1.46
CA VAL A 160 -8.24 6.03 -1.64
C VAL A 160 -8.49 4.68 -2.31
N VAL A 161 -7.65 4.35 -3.29
CA VAL A 161 -7.53 3.00 -3.85
C VAL A 161 -6.13 2.47 -3.50
N LEU A 162 -6.05 1.33 -2.83
CA LEU A 162 -4.79 0.65 -2.52
C LEU A 162 -4.66 -0.62 -3.37
N ILE A 163 -3.60 -0.69 -4.18
CA ILE A 163 -3.32 -1.84 -5.06
C ILE A 163 -2.21 -2.70 -4.43
N ASP A 164 -2.52 -3.94 -4.06
CA ASP A 164 -1.54 -4.92 -3.61
C ASP A 164 -0.93 -5.66 -4.78
N CYS A 165 0.31 -5.38 -5.12
CA CYS A 165 0.96 -5.92 -6.30
C CYS A 165 1.68 -7.24 -6.02
N GLN A 166 1.69 -8.14 -7.02
CA GLN A 166 2.51 -9.35 -6.98
C GLN A 166 4.01 -9.04 -6.85
N PRO A 167 4.84 -9.99 -6.37
CA PRO A 167 6.28 -9.81 -6.24
C PRO A 167 7.02 -9.98 -7.57
N SER A 168 6.71 -9.15 -8.56
CA SER A 168 7.36 -9.13 -9.87
C SER A 168 7.44 -7.71 -10.42
N LEU A 169 8.14 -7.51 -11.52
CA LEU A 169 8.15 -6.26 -12.30
C LEU A 169 7.57 -6.51 -13.71
N GLY A 170 6.63 -7.47 -13.81
CA GLY A 170 5.94 -7.84 -15.05
C GLY A 170 4.84 -6.85 -15.45
N LEU A 171 4.05 -7.24 -16.45
CA LEU A 171 3.02 -6.39 -17.05
C LEU A 171 1.92 -5.98 -16.06
N LEU A 172 1.56 -6.85 -15.10
CA LEU A 172 0.61 -6.48 -14.05
C LEU A 172 1.16 -5.35 -13.18
N THR A 173 2.41 -5.44 -12.74
CA THR A 173 3.03 -4.36 -11.95
C THR A 173 3.10 -3.05 -12.73
N VAL A 174 3.43 -3.11 -14.04
CA VAL A 174 3.40 -1.91 -14.90
C VAL A 174 1.98 -1.34 -14.99
N ASN A 175 0.93 -2.17 -15.10
CA ASN A 175 -0.46 -1.72 -15.04
C ASN A 175 -0.79 -1.01 -13.72
N ALA A 176 -0.38 -1.58 -12.59
CA ALA A 176 -0.59 -0.97 -11.29
C ALA A 176 0.09 0.41 -11.19
N LEU A 177 1.36 0.52 -11.62
CA LEU A 177 2.09 1.78 -11.64
C LEU A 177 1.48 2.81 -12.60
N THR A 178 1.00 2.37 -13.76
CA THR A 178 0.34 3.24 -14.75
C THR A 178 -0.97 3.81 -14.21
N ALA A 179 -1.70 3.02 -13.43
CA ALA A 179 -2.97 3.44 -12.82
C ALA A 179 -2.80 4.31 -11.55
N SER A 180 -1.59 4.39 -10.98
CA SER A 180 -1.37 4.98 -9.67
C SER A 180 -0.93 6.43 -9.73
N HIS A 181 -1.30 7.19 -8.69
CA HIS A 181 -0.75 8.52 -8.41
C HIS A 181 0.48 8.41 -7.51
N GLY A 182 0.54 7.36 -6.66
CA GLY A 182 1.62 7.16 -5.71
C GLY A 182 2.07 5.72 -5.57
N VAL A 183 3.31 5.53 -5.10
CA VAL A 183 3.90 4.22 -4.82
C VAL A 183 4.43 4.20 -3.40
N ILE A 184 4.02 3.21 -2.63
CA ILE A 184 4.67 2.86 -1.36
C ILE A 184 5.51 1.61 -1.58
N ILE A 185 6.77 1.66 -1.13
CA ILE A 185 7.74 0.58 -1.29
C ILE A 185 8.03 -0.05 0.08
N PRO A 186 7.36 -1.14 0.47
CA PRO A 186 7.71 -1.88 1.68
C PRO A 186 9.04 -2.60 1.52
N LEU A 187 9.93 -2.46 2.50
CA LEU A 187 11.26 -3.03 2.51
C LEU A 187 11.55 -3.67 3.85
N THR A 188 11.99 -4.92 3.84
CA THR A 188 12.54 -5.54 5.04
C THR A 188 13.86 -4.86 5.43
N ALA A 189 14.06 -4.63 6.73
CA ALA A 189 15.31 -4.10 7.27
C ALA A 189 16.44 -5.16 7.18
N GLU A 190 16.76 -5.63 5.94
CA GLU A 190 17.76 -6.64 5.60
C GLU A 190 18.72 -6.12 4.52
N PHE A 191 20.00 -6.52 4.58
CA PHE A 191 21.12 -5.97 3.81
C PHE A 191 20.94 -5.97 2.27
N PHE A 192 20.25 -6.95 1.69
CA PHE A 192 20.07 -7.04 0.23
C PHE A 192 18.91 -6.19 -0.31
N ALA A 193 18.19 -5.48 0.56
CA ALA A 193 17.00 -4.71 0.16
C ALA A 193 17.36 -3.56 -0.79
N LEU A 194 18.48 -2.87 -0.61
CA LEU A 194 18.87 -1.70 -1.40
C LEU A 194 19.09 -1.99 -2.89
N ARG A 195 19.70 -3.14 -3.23
CA ARG A 195 19.94 -3.49 -4.64
C ARG A 195 18.65 -3.85 -5.37
N ALA A 196 17.72 -4.52 -4.68
CA ALA A 196 16.42 -4.85 -5.25
C ALA A 196 15.58 -3.60 -5.52
N VAL A 197 15.70 -2.58 -4.67
CA VAL A 197 14.98 -1.31 -4.83
C VAL A 197 15.49 -0.50 -6.02
N ALA A 198 16.78 -0.53 -6.33
CA ALA A 198 17.32 0.20 -7.48
C ALA A 198 16.65 -0.21 -8.80
N LEU A 199 16.41 -1.50 -9.02
CA LEU A 199 15.71 -2.00 -10.21
C LEU A 199 14.22 -1.60 -10.22
N LEU A 200 13.58 -1.57 -9.06
CA LEU A 200 12.21 -1.08 -8.94
C LEU A 200 12.12 0.42 -9.24
N VAL A 201 13.04 1.23 -8.71
CA VAL A 201 13.10 2.67 -9.00
C VAL A 201 13.32 2.92 -10.50
N GLU A 202 14.23 2.20 -11.14
CA GLU A 202 14.42 2.26 -12.60
C GLU A 202 13.13 1.91 -13.37
N THR A 203 12.35 0.95 -12.88
CA THR A 203 11.07 0.59 -13.48
C THR A 203 10.03 1.70 -13.30
N ILE A 204 9.97 2.31 -12.11
CA ILE A 204 9.09 3.46 -11.82
C ILE A 204 9.45 4.64 -12.74
N GLU A 205 10.73 4.97 -12.87
CA GLU A 205 11.22 6.02 -13.78
C GLU A 205 10.81 5.77 -15.25
N LYS A 206 10.91 4.53 -15.72
CA LYS A 206 10.44 4.17 -17.07
C LYS A 206 8.94 4.33 -17.25
N VAL A 207 8.15 4.04 -16.21
CA VAL A 207 6.70 4.26 -16.23
C VAL A 207 6.39 5.76 -16.22
N GLN A 208 7.08 6.55 -15.40
CA GLN A 208 6.95 8.01 -15.37
C GLN A 208 7.24 8.62 -16.75
N ASP A 209 8.34 8.21 -17.39
CA ASP A 209 8.76 8.75 -18.67
C ASP A 209 7.80 8.43 -19.84
N ARG A 210 7.13 7.28 -19.80
CA ARG A 210 6.45 6.74 -20.99
C ARG A 210 4.94 6.58 -20.83
N LEU A 211 4.43 6.37 -19.62
CA LEU A 211 3.05 5.95 -19.38
C LEU A 211 2.31 6.86 -18.41
N ASN A 212 2.96 7.28 -17.32
CA ASN A 212 2.33 8.03 -16.24
C ASN A 212 3.29 9.05 -15.62
N PRO A 213 3.41 10.26 -16.21
CA PRO A 213 4.30 11.30 -15.71
C PRO A 213 3.95 11.84 -14.30
N GLU A 214 2.71 11.62 -13.84
CA GLU A 214 2.25 12.08 -12.52
C GLU A 214 2.51 11.08 -11.40
N LEU A 215 3.07 9.90 -11.72
CA LEU A 215 3.40 8.89 -10.72
C LEU A 215 4.51 9.40 -9.79
N GLU A 216 4.28 9.30 -8.49
CA GLU A 216 5.26 9.69 -7.47
C GLU A 216 5.61 8.52 -6.53
N ILE A 217 6.80 8.54 -5.94
CA ILE A 217 7.12 7.68 -4.81
C ILE A 217 6.66 8.41 -3.54
N ASP A 218 5.53 7.97 -2.96
CA ASP A 218 4.99 8.49 -1.70
C ASP A 218 5.90 8.15 -0.53
N GLY A 219 6.50 6.95 -0.55
CA GLY A 219 7.51 6.65 0.44
C GLY A 219 8.02 5.21 0.45
N VAL A 220 9.10 5.02 1.21
CA VAL A 220 9.71 3.73 1.50
C VAL A 220 9.38 3.36 2.93
N LEU A 221 8.72 2.21 3.12
CA LEU A 221 8.26 1.72 4.42
C LEU A 221 9.19 0.62 4.93
N ALA A 222 9.93 0.89 6.00
CA ALA A 222 10.73 -0.14 6.67
C ALA A 222 9.82 -1.12 7.42
N THR A 223 9.87 -2.39 7.03
CA THR A 223 9.08 -3.48 7.62
C THR A 223 9.96 -4.50 8.33
N MET A 224 9.34 -5.34 9.18
CA MET A 224 10.03 -6.37 9.97
C MET A 224 11.21 -5.82 10.77
N PHE A 225 11.13 -4.56 11.16
CA PHE A 225 12.17 -3.89 11.92
C PHE A 225 12.35 -4.50 13.31
N ASP A 226 13.59 -4.80 13.69
CA ASP A 226 13.94 -5.21 15.05
C ASP A 226 14.91 -4.19 15.66
N GLN A 227 14.39 -3.37 16.56
CA GLN A 227 15.15 -2.30 17.24
C GLN A 227 16.31 -2.81 18.10
N ARG A 228 16.32 -4.12 18.45
CA ARG A 228 17.36 -4.74 19.27
C ARG A 228 18.61 -5.08 18.47
N THR A 229 18.51 -5.17 17.14
CA THR A 229 19.62 -5.53 16.27
C THR A 229 20.27 -4.29 15.68
N LEU A 230 21.62 -4.25 15.74
CA LEU A 230 22.40 -3.20 15.08
C LEU A 230 22.16 -3.21 13.58
N HIS A 231 22.07 -4.40 13.00
CA HIS A 231 21.82 -4.60 11.58
C HIS A 231 20.55 -3.91 11.06
N SER A 232 19.40 -4.05 11.75
CA SER A 232 18.16 -3.37 11.34
C SER A 232 18.32 -1.85 11.37
N LYS A 233 19.05 -1.31 12.35
CA LYS A 233 19.32 0.14 12.44
C LYS A 233 20.22 0.62 11.30
N GLU A 234 21.26 -0.11 10.97
CA GLU A 234 22.17 0.21 9.85
C GLU A 234 21.45 0.19 8.50
N VAL A 235 20.58 -0.82 8.28
CA VAL A 235 19.78 -0.88 7.04
C VAL A 235 18.84 0.30 6.95
N VAL A 236 18.10 0.65 8.02
CA VAL A 236 17.22 1.82 8.02
C VAL A 236 18.02 3.11 7.81
N GLY A 237 19.19 3.25 8.44
CA GLY A 237 20.10 4.37 8.20
C GLY A 237 20.53 4.47 6.72
N SER A 238 20.82 3.33 6.09
CA SER A 238 21.16 3.28 4.65
C SER A 238 19.97 3.65 3.76
N LEU A 239 18.73 3.25 4.13
CA LEU A 239 17.52 3.68 3.43
C LEU A 239 17.35 5.21 3.52
N VAL A 240 17.51 5.79 4.70
CA VAL A 240 17.45 7.25 4.90
C VAL A 240 18.53 7.95 4.10
N SER A 241 19.76 7.41 4.03
CA SER A 241 20.84 7.98 3.21
C SER A 241 20.54 7.93 1.71
N GLY A 242 19.81 6.90 1.23
CA GLY A 242 19.50 6.73 -0.20
C GLY A 242 18.22 7.44 -0.64
N PHE A 243 17.20 7.48 0.21
CA PHE A 243 15.86 7.99 -0.13
C PHE A 243 15.46 9.26 0.63
N GLY A 244 16.28 9.73 1.57
CA GLY A 244 16.03 10.97 2.32
C GLY A 244 14.65 10.97 2.97
N ASP A 245 13.91 12.06 2.73
CA ASP A 245 12.57 12.27 3.30
C ASP A 245 11.50 11.34 2.72
N LYS A 246 11.79 10.61 1.63
CA LYS A 246 10.88 9.57 1.11
C LYS A 246 10.79 8.36 2.05
N VAL A 247 11.72 8.14 2.99
CA VAL A 247 11.56 7.08 4.00
C VAL A 247 10.53 7.52 5.03
N PHE A 248 9.51 6.68 5.27
CA PHE A 248 8.56 6.95 6.36
C PHE A 248 9.27 6.95 7.72
N GLU A 249 8.86 7.84 8.62
CA GLU A 249 9.33 7.82 10.02
C GLU A 249 8.76 6.60 10.75
N THR A 250 7.56 6.22 10.37
CA THR A 250 6.90 5.03 10.87
C THR A 250 7.58 3.76 10.33
N VAL A 251 7.94 2.86 11.23
CA VAL A 251 8.47 1.53 10.90
C VAL A 251 7.53 0.44 11.40
N ILE A 252 7.42 -0.66 10.65
CA ILE A 252 6.61 -1.80 11.05
C ILE A 252 7.51 -2.86 11.68
N LYS A 253 7.36 -3.07 12.99
CA LYS A 253 8.14 -4.08 13.72
C LYS A 253 7.69 -5.49 13.37
N ARG A 254 8.60 -6.45 13.45
CA ARG A 254 8.27 -7.87 13.32
C ARG A 254 7.35 -8.29 14.46
N SER A 255 6.23 -8.95 14.13
CA SER A 255 5.31 -9.52 15.13
C SER A 255 4.57 -10.73 14.56
N ILE A 256 4.39 -11.76 15.38
CA ILE A 256 3.55 -12.93 15.07
C ILE A 256 2.07 -12.56 14.97
N LYS A 257 1.66 -11.45 15.60
CA LYS A 257 0.27 -10.97 15.59
C LYS A 257 -0.24 -10.63 14.20
N PHE A 258 0.62 -10.33 13.26
CA PHE A 258 0.22 -10.15 11.87
C PHE A 258 -0.21 -11.46 11.21
N ALA A 259 0.50 -12.56 11.49
CA ALA A 259 0.11 -13.89 11.01
C ALA A 259 -1.21 -14.34 11.66
N ASP A 260 -1.36 -14.14 12.99
CA ASP A 260 -2.61 -14.44 13.71
C ASP A 260 -3.79 -13.65 13.10
N ALA A 261 -3.61 -12.37 12.81
CA ALA A 261 -4.62 -11.49 12.20
C ALA A 261 -5.01 -11.96 10.79
N THR A 262 -4.03 -12.39 9.98
CA THR A 262 -4.28 -12.96 8.65
C THR A 262 -5.12 -14.23 8.73
N VAL A 263 -4.82 -15.13 9.67
CA VAL A 263 -5.62 -16.36 9.90
C VAL A 263 -7.03 -16.02 10.36
N ALA A 264 -7.19 -14.94 11.13
CA ALA A 264 -8.50 -14.45 11.56
C ALA A 264 -9.24 -13.64 10.48
N ALA A 265 -8.66 -13.51 9.27
CA ALA A 265 -9.21 -12.72 8.16
C ALA A 265 -9.62 -11.30 8.59
N ALA A 266 -8.79 -10.65 9.39
CA ALA A 266 -9.07 -9.34 9.95
C ALA A 266 -7.81 -8.46 9.98
N PRO A 267 -7.91 -7.13 9.75
CA PRO A 267 -6.78 -6.24 9.94
C PRO A 267 -6.37 -6.19 11.42
N ILE A 268 -5.09 -5.94 11.68
CA ILE A 268 -4.56 -5.88 13.06
C ILE A 268 -5.26 -4.80 13.90
N THR A 269 -5.75 -3.75 13.27
CA THR A 269 -6.50 -2.67 13.91
C THR A 269 -7.85 -3.13 14.48
N ALA A 270 -8.44 -4.19 13.93
CA ALA A 270 -9.62 -4.84 14.45
C ALA A 270 -9.26 -6.02 15.39
N PHE A 271 -8.31 -6.86 14.97
CA PHE A 271 -7.90 -8.09 15.67
C PHE A 271 -7.20 -7.82 17.01
N ALA A 272 -6.31 -6.81 17.05
CA ALA A 272 -5.50 -6.50 18.23
C ALA A 272 -5.27 -4.97 18.35
N ARG A 273 -6.35 -4.21 18.63
CA ARG A 273 -6.37 -2.73 18.62
C ARG A 273 -5.28 -2.06 19.46
N ASN A 274 -4.92 -2.66 20.59
CA ASN A 274 -3.92 -2.09 21.51
C ASN A 274 -2.48 -2.50 21.17
N HIS A 275 -2.29 -3.39 20.18
CA HIS A 275 -0.97 -3.88 19.79
C HIS A 275 -0.15 -2.79 19.09
N GLU A 276 1.18 -2.79 19.28
CA GLU A 276 2.09 -1.83 18.65
C GLU A 276 1.97 -1.80 17.11
N GLY A 277 1.68 -2.94 16.49
CA GLY A 277 1.46 -3.04 15.04
C GLY A 277 0.21 -2.27 14.58
N ALA A 278 -0.90 -2.32 15.34
CA ALA A 278 -2.09 -1.54 15.04
C ALA A 278 -1.80 -0.04 15.13
N LYS A 279 -1.14 0.39 16.20
CA LYS A 279 -0.72 1.79 16.39
C LYS A 279 0.24 2.26 15.29
N ALA A 280 1.14 1.37 14.84
CA ALA A 280 2.08 1.70 13.77
C ALA A 280 1.37 1.95 12.43
N TYR A 281 0.36 1.16 12.06
CA TYR A 281 -0.40 1.42 10.83
C TYR A 281 -1.32 2.63 10.94
N GLN A 282 -1.88 2.91 12.12
CA GLN A 282 -2.58 4.18 12.38
C GLN A 282 -1.64 5.38 12.21
N GLN A 283 -0.44 5.29 12.77
CA GLN A 283 0.60 6.31 12.62
C GLN A 283 1.02 6.48 11.14
N LEU A 284 1.20 5.36 10.40
CA LEU A 284 1.52 5.39 8.97
C LEU A 284 0.42 6.07 8.14
N ALA A 285 -0.84 5.79 8.44
CA ALA A 285 -1.96 6.45 7.76
C ALA A 285 -1.95 7.96 8.00
N ARG A 286 -1.73 8.39 9.24
CA ARG A 286 -1.60 9.82 9.58
C ARG A 286 -0.40 10.46 8.90
N GLU A 287 0.75 9.79 8.89
CA GLU A 287 1.96 10.26 8.22
C GLU A 287 1.74 10.41 6.71
N LEU A 288 1.07 9.43 6.08
CA LEU A 288 0.73 9.48 4.65
C LEU A 288 -0.19 10.66 4.32
N ILE A 289 -1.22 10.90 5.13
CA ILE A 289 -2.13 12.04 4.96
C ILE A 289 -1.38 13.36 5.16
N CYS A 290 -0.56 13.50 6.20
CA CYS A 290 0.25 14.69 6.45
C CYS A 290 1.21 15.01 5.30
N ARG A 291 1.73 13.99 4.62
CA ARG A 291 2.61 14.15 3.45
C ARG A 291 1.86 14.45 2.15
N GLY A 292 0.52 14.51 2.17
CA GLY A 292 -0.32 14.68 0.98
C GLY A 292 -0.44 13.42 0.12
N GLY A 293 0.00 12.27 0.62
CA GLY A 293 -0.10 10.98 -0.04
C GLY A 293 -1.49 10.33 0.05
N ALA A 294 -2.40 10.87 0.87
CA ALA A 294 -3.81 10.50 0.91
C ALA A 294 -4.63 11.72 1.35
N PRO A 295 -5.94 11.79 1.01
CA PRO A 295 -6.81 12.88 1.41
C PRO A 295 -7.13 12.89 2.90
#